data_2a5fa7f6a2775245fde2378a007f366a
#
_entry.id   2a5fa7f6a2775245fde2378a007f366a
#
_cell.length_a   1.000
_cell.length_b   1.000
_cell.length_c   1.000
_cell.angle_alpha   90.00
_cell.angle_beta   90.00
_cell.angle_gamma   90.00
#
_symmetry.space_group_name_H-M   'P 1'
#
loop_
_entity.id
_entity.type
_entity.pdbx_description
1 polymer ?
#
loop_
_entity_poly.entity_id
_entity_poly.type
_entity_poly.pdbx_seq_one_letter_code
_entity_poly.pdbx_strand_id
1 'polypeptide(L)'
;MKRLACFLLSLVMAATMLTGCGGQSANSGTAGENSTPQTEKKEKVVVACWGNQMLDSYTQYLCDLFPEVEFEFILATNSTDYYRFRADHDDMPDILTVRRFALKDAVLLKDFLYDLSNTELAGTYYGSYLDSYTYDDGTVNWLPTCAEVDSFIINKTLFDEYNVPIPTDYESFIAACEAFEAVGIRGYVSDFAADYTCMEVLQGVSIPVLQSIEGRKWRQQYESGATNQLSEEVWLPVFENFFDFKEKIGLGAEDAAYPNRTPKDMFSEGEDAMYRGTGADVITFPGRGQDEVLLMPYFGQTEQDNWYLTYPTFQIAASNKGMDDPEREKLILDIMSAMVNQQGQDHISYGKNMVPYKKDVTLELMPEMDNLKPYIEENKLYIRLASNEMFRISKAVVQMILNDEVTTPQEALAAFNKELAGEEPGTEIVAHIDTYYSNDFTPEHGNQAASAVANTIRKLSGYDLVFMQACYVANDIYAGDYSQKDLAYIAKNDGGWPGLMELTGDQIYTLVETTLSMTGNRGAVCNDSTLYVSSGFEMDITKTDSGYTLNALTMGGKELDRSATYSFLIYGERDWYMSEVMEKMGISEVDTTGPKAEGYLTQCFVEQGGQLEAPTDYIILR
;
A
#
# COMPACT_ATOMS: atom_id res chain seq x y z
N MET A 1 18.27 36.36 -22.08
CA MET A 1 18.04 36.04 -23.47
C MET A 1 18.63 34.65 -23.79
N LYS A 2 18.09 33.59 -23.22
CA LYS A 2 18.38 32.17 -23.55
C LYS A 2 17.22 31.29 -23.07
N ARG A 3 16.01 31.55 -23.55
CA ARG A 3 14.83 30.70 -23.36
C ARG A 3 13.88 30.88 -24.54
N LEU A 4 14.36 30.53 -25.74
CA LEU A 4 13.50 30.56 -26.99
C LEU A 4 14.12 29.71 -28.11
N ALA A 5 14.56 28.48 -27.80
CA ALA A 5 15.16 27.61 -28.84
C ALA A 5 14.77 26.12 -28.73
N CYS A 6 13.73 25.74 -28.01
CA CYS A 6 13.27 24.33 -27.88
C CYS A 6 11.83 24.10 -28.33
N PHE A 7 11.21 25.00 -29.14
CA PHE A 7 9.81 24.85 -29.57
C PHE A 7 9.62 24.74 -31.10
N LEU A 8 10.66 24.36 -31.82
CA LEU A 8 10.59 24.30 -33.33
C LEU A 8 11.19 23.02 -33.93
N LEU A 9 11.09 21.86 -33.25
CA LEU A 9 11.54 20.58 -33.81
C LEU A 9 10.51 19.43 -33.74
N SER A 10 9.25 19.69 -33.46
CA SER A 10 8.20 18.66 -33.39
C SER A 10 7.06 18.84 -34.41
N LEU A 11 7.30 19.51 -35.54
CA LEU A 11 6.25 19.76 -36.56
C LEU A 11 6.70 19.44 -37.98
N VAL A 12 7.51 18.41 -38.22
CA VAL A 12 7.84 17.91 -39.56
C VAL A 12 7.94 16.39 -39.56
N MET A 13 6.85 15.68 -39.28
CA MET A 13 6.69 14.26 -39.61
C MET A 13 5.21 13.84 -39.71
N ALA A 14 4.40 14.62 -40.37
CA ALA A 14 3.03 14.21 -40.71
C ALA A 14 2.60 14.81 -42.04
N ALA A 15 3.30 14.48 -43.13
CA ALA A 15 2.81 14.75 -44.48
C ALA A 15 3.67 14.02 -45.54
N THR A 16 3.52 12.71 -45.66
CA THR A 16 3.81 11.98 -46.91
C THR A 16 3.17 10.60 -46.84
N MET A 17 1.96 10.46 -47.34
CA MET A 17 1.43 9.27 -48.01
C MET A 17 -0.02 9.51 -48.44
N LEU A 18 -0.17 10.27 -49.48
CA LEU A 18 -1.40 10.33 -50.28
C LEU A 18 -1.04 10.67 -51.71
N THR A 19 -0.69 9.67 -52.52
CA THR A 19 -0.89 9.69 -53.97
C THR A 19 -0.67 8.29 -54.54
N GLY A 20 -1.65 7.78 -55.25
CA GLY A 20 -1.51 6.55 -56.00
C GLY A 20 -2.82 6.00 -56.54
N CYS A 21 -3.43 6.75 -57.45
CA CYS A 21 -4.06 6.37 -58.72
C CYS A 21 -4.83 5.07 -58.87
N GLY A 22 -6.02 5.27 -59.38
CA GLY A 22 -7.05 4.38 -59.83
C GLY A 22 -6.72 3.47 -61.02
N GLY A 23 -7.59 2.49 -61.19
CA GLY A 23 -7.69 1.56 -62.32
C GLY A 23 -8.96 0.76 -62.17
N GLN A 24 -9.97 1.11 -62.97
CA GLN A 24 -11.22 0.34 -63.16
C GLN A 24 -10.95 -1.03 -63.78
N SER A 25 -11.62 -2.06 -63.31
CA SER A 25 -12.28 -3.07 -64.17
C SER A 25 -13.30 -3.88 -63.39
N ALA A 26 -14.46 -3.98 -63.96
CA ALA A 26 -15.62 -4.74 -63.52
C ALA A 26 -15.42 -6.26 -63.68
N ASN A 27 -15.91 -7.09 -62.76
CA ASN A 27 -16.99 -8.01 -63.03
C ASN A 27 -17.35 -8.94 -61.83
N SER A 28 -18.67 -9.06 -61.63
CA SER A 28 -19.48 -10.19 -61.13
C SER A 28 -19.16 -10.90 -59.83
N GLY A 29 -19.98 -10.60 -58.85
CA GLY A 29 -20.85 -11.48 -58.07
C GLY A 29 -20.29 -12.69 -57.35
N THR A 30 -20.26 -12.55 -56.02
CA THR A 30 -20.80 -13.59 -55.12
C THR A 30 -20.97 -12.96 -53.73
N ALA A 31 -22.07 -13.26 -53.06
CA ALA A 31 -22.38 -12.81 -51.70
C ALA A 31 -21.25 -13.23 -50.74
N GLY A 32 -20.51 -12.28 -50.25
CA GLY A 32 -19.57 -12.43 -49.17
C GLY A 32 -20.29 -12.11 -47.87
N GLU A 33 -20.30 -13.05 -46.95
CA GLU A 33 -20.70 -12.90 -45.57
C GLU A 33 -20.06 -11.64 -44.97
N ASN A 34 -20.88 -10.79 -44.41
CA ASN A 34 -20.45 -9.75 -43.49
C ASN A 34 -19.84 -10.42 -42.24
N SER A 35 -18.56 -10.65 -42.26
CA SER A 35 -17.82 -10.91 -41.04
C SER A 35 -17.77 -9.59 -40.27
N THR A 36 -18.65 -9.40 -39.30
CA THR A 36 -18.45 -8.47 -38.20
C THR A 36 -17.05 -8.76 -37.64
N PRO A 37 -16.19 -7.77 -37.42
CA PRO A 37 -14.93 -8.01 -36.70
C PRO A 37 -15.32 -8.66 -35.37
N GLN A 38 -14.96 -9.94 -35.17
CA GLN A 38 -14.93 -10.52 -33.85
C GLN A 38 -13.88 -9.70 -33.08
N THR A 39 -14.33 -8.88 -32.15
CA THR A 39 -13.46 -8.32 -31.11
C THR A 39 -12.85 -9.54 -30.42
N GLU A 40 -11.56 -9.78 -30.63
CA GLU A 40 -10.84 -10.81 -29.89
C GLU A 40 -11.07 -10.53 -28.41
N LYS A 41 -11.60 -11.52 -27.69
CA LYS A 41 -11.84 -11.41 -26.25
C LYS A 41 -10.47 -11.27 -25.60
N LYS A 42 -10.22 -10.13 -24.98
CA LYS A 42 -8.98 -9.88 -24.24
C LYS A 42 -8.85 -10.90 -23.10
N GLU A 43 -7.62 -11.29 -22.80
CA GLU A 43 -7.34 -12.11 -21.62
C GLU A 43 -7.51 -11.26 -20.37
N LYS A 44 -8.32 -11.73 -19.42
CA LYS A 44 -8.55 -11.03 -18.15
C LYS A 44 -7.45 -11.41 -17.15
N VAL A 45 -6.84 -10.41 -16.52
CA VAL A 45 -5.83 -10.57 -15.46
C VAL A 45 -6.20 -9.72 -14.25
N VAL A 46 -6.36 -10.36 -13.10
CA VAL A 46 -6.67 -9.73 -11.81
C VAL A 46 -5.39 -9.47 -11.04
N VAL A 47 -5.11 -8.20 -10.75
CA VAL A 47 -3.92 -7.75 -9.99
C VAL A 47 -4.35 -7.21 -8.64
N ALA A 48 -3.93 -7.87 -7.57
CA ALA A 48 -4.19 -7.44 -6.21
C ALA A 48 -3.07 -6.52 -5.69
N CYS A 49 -3.39 -5.25 -5.51
CA CYS A 49 -2.49 -4.21 -5.04
C CYS A 49 -2.61 -4.01 -3.54
N TRP A 50 -1.51 -4.12 -2.78
CA TRP A 50 -1.52 -4.02 -1.31
C TRP A 50 -1.90 -2.62 -0.78
N GLY A 51 -1.86 -1.59 -1.59
CA GLY A 51 -2.17 -0.23 -1.16
C GLY A 51 -2.44 0.74 -2.31
N ASN A 52 -3.02 1.90 -1.99
CA ASN A 52 -3.37 2.94 -2.94
C ASN A 52 -2.19 3.41 -3.79
N GLN A 53 -1.04 3.64 -3.16
CA GLN A 53 0.16 4.07 -3.86
C GLN A 53 0.57 3.09 -4.97
N MET A 54 0.50 1.79 -4.70
CA MET A 54 0.77 0.77 -5.70
C MET A 54 -0.28 0.77 -6.80
N LEU A 55 -1.55 0.88 -6.42
CA LEU A 55 -2.66 0.95 -7.37
C LEU A 55 -2.49 2.15 -8.31
N ASP A 56 -2.22 3.35 -7.79
CA ASP A 56 -1.95 4.55 -8.58
C ASP A 56 -0.74 4.38 -9.51
N SER A 57 0.32 3.76 -9.01
CA SER A 57 1.57 3.61 -9.77
C SER A 57 1.45 2.64 -10.94
N TYR A 58 0.74 1.53 -10.76
CA TYR A 58 0.76 0.43 -11.73
C TYR A 58 -0.44 0.38 -12.66
N THR A 59 -1.61 0.94 -12.31
CA THR A 59 -2.82 0.80 -13.11
C THR A 59 -2.60 1.27 -14.56
N GLN A 60 -2.23 2.54 -14.74
CA GLN A 60 -2.01 3.08 -16.11
C GLN A 60 -0.80 2.44 -16.78
N TYR A 61 0.29 2.25 -16.04
CA TYR A 61 1.53 1.67 -16.55
C TYR A 61 1.31 0.28 -17.17
N LEU A 62 0.60 -0.61 -16.48
CA LEU A 62 0.34 -1.96 -16.99
C LEU A 62 -0.64 -1.95 -18.17
N CYS A 63 -1.69 -1.11 -18.10
CA CYS A 63 -2.62 -0.98 -19.22
C CYS A 63 -1.95 -0.46 -20.50
N ASP A 64 -0.99 0.46 -20.38
CA ASP A 64 -0.24 0.98 -21.53
C ASP A 64 0.75 -0.04 -22.09
N LEU A 65 1.34 -0.85 -21.20
CA LEU A 65 2.34 -1.84 -21.60
C LEU A 65 1.73 -3.12 -22.20
N PHE A 66 0.52 -3.50 -21.74
CA PHE A 66 -0.21 -4.69 -22.18
C PHE A 66 -1.62 -4.33 -22.68
N PRO A 67 -1.76 -3.60 -23.79
CA PRO A 67 -3.06 -3.11 -24.27
C PRO A 67 -4.02 -4.24 -24.71
N GLU A 68 -3.50 -5.45 -24.94
CA GLU A 68 -4.27 -6.65 -25.25
C GLU A 68 -4.90 -7.33 -24.03
N VAL A 69 -4.50 -6.94 -22.81
CA VAL A 69 -5.00 -7.50 -21.55
C VAL A 69 -6.17 -6.66 -21.02
N GLU A 70 -7.16 -7.33 -20.47
CA GLU A 70 -8.22 -6.71 -19.66
C GLU A 70 -7.82 -6.83 -18.19
N PHE A 71 -7.28 -5.74 -17.64
CA PHE A 71 -6.89 -5.72 -16.24
C PHE A 71 -8.07 -5.41 -15.32
N GLU A 72 -8.13 -6.16 -14.24
CA GLU A 72 -8.88 -5.82 -13.04
C GLU A 72 -7.90 -5.56 -11.90
N PHE A 73 -8.03 -4.40 -11.26
CA PHE A 73 -7.19 -4.02 -10.13
C PHE A 73 -8.03 -4.01 -8.85
N ILE A 74 -7.62 -4.78 -7.88
CA ILE A 74 -8.25 -4.83 -6.56
C ILE A 74 -7.32 -4.29 -5.48
N LEU A 75 -7.87 -3.55 -4.54
CA LEU A 75 -7.12 -3.04 -3.39
C LEU A 75 -7.14 -4.10 -2.28
N ALA A 76 -6.08 -4.90 -2.23
CA ALA A 76 -5.91 -5.94 -1.22
C ALA A 76 -5.46 -5.38 0.13
N THR A 77 -5.54 -6.17 1.17
CA THR A 77 -4.86 -5.86 2.43
C THR A 77 -3.36 -6.10 2.30
N ASN A 78 -2.58 -5.57 3.23
CA ASN A 78 -1.12 -5.65 3.17
C ASN A 78 -0.52 -6.94 3.74
N SER A 79 -1.32 -8.00 3.93
CA SER A 79 -0.90 -9.27 4.53
C SER A 79 -1.37 -10.50 3.76
N THR A 80 -0.74 -11.66 4.06
CA THR A 80 -1.07 -12.96 3.46
C THR A 80 -2.42 -13.51 3.91
N ASP A 81 -2.94 -13.11 5.07
CA ASP A 81 -4.21 -13.60 5.62
C ASP A 81 -5.40 -13.31 4.71
N TYR A 82 -5.40 -12.15 4.07
CA TYR A 82 -6.40 -11.76 3.09
C TYR A 82 -6.50 -12.77 1.94
N TYR A 83 -5.35 -13.21 1.42
CA TYR A 83 -5.33 -14.18 0.33
C TYR A 83 -5.71 -15.58 0.79
N ARG A 84 -5.52 -15.91 2.07
CA ARG A 84 -6.03 -17.16 2.64
C ARG A 84 -7.56 -17.17 2.63
N PHE A 85 -8.17 -16.06 3.05
CA PHE A 85 -9.63 -15.91 2.98
C PHE A 85 -10.15 -16.08 1.55
N ARG A 86 -9.50 -15.48 0.54
CA ARG A 86 -9.87 -15.65 -0.87
C ARG A 86 -9.62 -17.06 -1.39
N ALA A 87 -8.53 -17.69 -1.00
CA ALA A 87 -8.23 -19.09 -1.39
C ALA A 87 -9.28 -20.07 -0.87
N ASP A 88 -9.78 -19.87 0.34
CA ASP A 88 -10.84 -20.69 0.94
C ASP A 88 -12.19 -20.55 0.19
N HIS A 89 -12.33 -19.53 -0.67
CA HIS A 89 -13.52 -19.30 -1.51
C HIS A 89 -13.26 -19.47 -3.02
N ASP A 90 -12.15 -20.10 -3.42
CA ASP A 90 -11.75 -20.30 -4.82
C ASP A 90 -11.64 -18.98 -5.65
N ASP A 91 -11.34 -17.86 -4.98
CA ASP A 91 -11.32 -16.52 -5.57
C ASP A 91 -9.94 -15.87 -5.52
N MET A 92 -8.90 -16.62 -5.86
CA MET A 92 -7.52 -16.07 -5.91
C MET A 92 -7.34 -15.13 -7.10
N PRO A 93 -6.73 -13.93 -6.90
CA PRO A 93 -6.28 -13.10 -8.01
C PRO A 93 -5.13 -13.78 -8.77
N ASP A 94 -4.87 -13.34 -10.00
CA ASP A 94 -3.77 -13.90 -10.80
C ASP A 94 -2.40 -13.46 -10.28
N ILE A 95 -2.29 -12.18 -9.91
CA ILE A 95 -1.06 -11.61 -9.32
C ILE A 95 -1.39 -11.03 -7.95
N LEU A 96 -0.61 -11.44 -6.96
CA LEU A 96 -0.76 -11.06 -5.56
C LEU A 96 0.39 -10.18 -5.11
N THR A 97 0.10 -9.18 -4.29
CA THR A 97 1.15 -8.38 -3.64
C THR A 97 0.86 -8.20 -2.16
N VAL A 98 1.92 -8.22 -1.34
CA VAL A 98 1.83 -8.00 0.11
C VAL A 98 2.99 -7.10 0.55
N ARG A 99 2.83 -6.42 1.68
CA ARG A 99 3.91 -5.64 2.32
C ARG A 99 4.33 -6.21 3.67
N ARG A 100 3.39 -6.78 4.43
CA ARG A 100 3.67 -7.47 5.68
C ARG A 100 3.84 -8.95 5.38
N PHE A 101 5.08 -9.40 5.36
CA PHE A 101 5.43 -10.73 4.92
C PHE A 101 6.29 -11.45 5.96
N ALA A 102 5.85 -12.63 6.35
CA ALA A 102 6.63 -13.61 7.07
C ALA A 102 6.48 -14.96 6.37
N LEU A 103 7.58 -15.69 6.21
CA LEU A 103 7.56 -16.96 5.48
C LEU A 103 6.65 -18.00 6.17
N LYS A 104 6.59 -17.98 7.51
CA LYS A 104 5.70 -18.84 8.32
C LYS A 104 4.21 -18.65 8.01
N ASP A 105 3.80 -17.42 7.68
CA ASP A 105 2.42 -17.11 7.33
C ASP A 105 2.15 -17.42 5.85
N ALA A 106 3.13 -17.12 5.00
CA ALA A 106 3.07 -17.34 3.57
C ALA A 106 2.99 -18.84 3.18
N VAL A 107 3.51 -19.73 4.02
CA VAL A 107 3.43 -21.19 3.78
C VAL A 107 2.00 -21.72 3.71
N LEU A 108 1.05 -21.04 4.35
CA LEU A 108 -0.38 -21.40 4.31
C LEU A 108 -1.00 -21.21 2.90
N LEU A 109 -0.35 -20.43 2.05
CA LEU A 109 -0.76 -20.17 0.67
C LEU A 109 -0.01 -21.02 -0.35
N LYS A 110 0.99 -21.80 0.05
CA LYS A 110 1.93 -22.48 -0.83
C LYS A 110 1.24 -23.31 -1.92
N ASP A 111 0.18 -24.04 -1.58
CA ASP A 111 -0.54 -24.92 -2.51
C ASP A 111 -1.40 -24.15 -3.52
N PHE A 112 -1.64 -22.87 -3.30
CA PHE A 112 -2.42 -21.98 -4.18
C PHE A 112 -1.56 -21.13 -5.10
N LEU A 113 -0.24 -21.12 -4.89
CA LEU A 113 0.70 -20.24 -5.57
C LEU A 113 1.60 -21.01 -6.53
N TYR A 114 1.96 -20.35 -7.62
CA TYR A 114 2.89 -20.87 -8.60
C TYR A 114 4.32 -20.94 -8.05
N ASP A 115 5.06 -22.02 -8.37
CA ASP A 115 6.47 -22.15 -8.00
C ASP A 115 7.37 -21.40 -8.96
N LEU A 116 7.92 -20.29 -8.49
CA LEU A 116 8.80 -19.40 -9.26
C LEU A 116 10.28 -19.84 -9.24
N SER A 117 10.66 -20.86 -8.46
CA SER A 117 12.06 -21.22 -8.19
C SER A 117 12.91 -21.46 -9.44
N ASN A 118 12.30 -21.96 -10.52
CA ASN A 118 12.99 -22.29 -11.78
C ASN A 118 12.68 -21.31 -12.93
N THR A 119 12.05 -20.17 -12.64
CA THR A 119 11.73 -19.16 -13.66
C THR A 119 12.94 -18.27 -13.98
N GLU A 120 12.99 -17.71 -15.20
CA GLU A 120 13.96 -16.68 -15.55
C GLU A 120 13.86 -15.47 -14.63
N LEU A 121 12.65 -15.12 -14.21
CA LEU A 121 12.38 -14.02 -13.30
C LEU A 121 13.09 -14.20 -11.95
N ALA A 122 12.97 -15.35 -11.31
CA ALA A 122 13.69 -15.65 -10.06
C ALA A 122 15.21 -15.65 -10.26
N GLY A 123 15.70 -16.11 -11.43
CA GLY A 123 17.12 -16.10 -11.79
C GLY A 123 17.76 -14.72 -11.84
N THR A 124 16.98 -13.64 -11.96
CA THR A 124 17.49 -12.27 -11.96
C THR A 124 17.83 -11.76 -10.56
N TYR A 125 17.39 -12.42 -9.49
CA TYR A 125 17.65 -12.01 -8.12
C TYR A 125 19.03 -12.41 -7.60
N TYR A 126 19.54 -11.67 -6.62
CA TYR A 126 20.70 -12.12 -5.83
C TYR A 126 20.27 -13.24 -4.89
N GLY A 127 21.02 -14.34 -4.87
CA GLY A 127 20.69 -15.52 -4.05
C GLY A 127 20.53 -15.19 -2.56
N SER A 128 21.39 -14.34 -2.02
CA SER A 128 21.34 -13.95 -0.59
C SER A 128 20.03 -13.28 -0.18
N TYR A 129 19.35 -12.60 -1.10
CA TYR A 129 18.03 -12.01 -0.82
C TYR A 129 16.90 -13.02 -1.07
N LEU A 130 17.05 -13.88 -2.09
CA LEU A 130 16.04 -14.88 -2.41
C LEU A 130 15.95 -15.99 -1.34
N ASP A 131 17.07 -16.28 -0.66
CA ASP A 131 17.12 -17.27 0.43
C ASP A 131 16.07 -17.01 1.53
N SER A 132 15.77 -15.73 1.82
CA SER A 132 14.74 -15.33 2.80
C SER A 132 13.29 -15.60 2.34
N TYR A 133 13.10 -16.00 1.08
CA TYR A 133 11.80 -16.30 0.46
C TYR A 133 11.71 -17.75 -0.01
N THR A 134 12.73 -18.56 0.30
CA THR A 134 12.82 -19.96 -0.11
C THR A 134 12.40 -20.86 1.04
N TYR A 135 11.41 -21.71 0.78
CA TYR A 135 10.99 -22.75 1.75
C TYR A 135 12.03 -23.85 1.87
N ASP A 136 11.96 -24.64 2.94
CA ASP A 136 12.91 -25.75 3.23
C ASP A 136 13.03 -26.78 2.09
N ASP A 137 12.02 -26.93 1.26
CA ASP A 137 12.04 -27.83 0.10
C ASP A 137 12.55 -27.17 -1.20
N GLY A 138 13.00 -25.93 -1.14
CA GLY A 138 13.54 -25.16 -2.26
C GLY A 138 12.50 -24.42 -3.10
N THR A 139 11.21 -24.51 -2.78
CA THR A 139 10.14 -23.77 -3.47
C THR A 139 10.25 -22.27 -3.18
N VAL A 140 9.98 -21.45 -4.18
CA VAL A 140 9.87 -19.98 -4.08
C VAL A 140 8.55 -19.55 -4.69
N ASN A 141 7.61 -19.08 -3.89
CA ASN A 141 6.34 -18.54 -4.40
C ASN A 141 6.32 -17.00 -4.44
N TRP A 142 7.14 -16.35 -3.63
CA TRP A 142 7.16 -14.91 -3.47
C TRP A 142 8.51 -14.31 -3.87
N LEU A 143 8.46 -13.21 -4.59
CA LEU A 143 9.66 -12.46 -4.96
C LEU A 143 9.60 -11.06 -4.33
N PRO A 144 10.69 -10.61 -3.69
CA PRO A 144 10.74 -9.25 -3.15
C PRO A 144 10.95 -8.23 -4.28
N THR A 145 10.45 -7.02 -4.10
CA THR A 145 10.83 -5.87 -4.92
C THR A 145 12.07 -5.19 -4.33
N CYS A 146 12.41 -3.97 -4.80
CA CYS A 146 13.45 -3.18 -4.17
C CYS A 146 13.14 -2.89 -2.69
N ALA A 147 14.19 -2.76 -1.90
CA ALA A 147 14.08 -2.51 -0.46
C ALA A 147 14.07 -1.02 -0.14
N GLU A 148 13.10 -0.63 0.65
CA GLU A 148 13.14 0.61 1.41
C GLU A 148 14.09 0.45 2.60
N VAL A 149 14.74 1.53 2.97
CA VAL A 149 15.66 1.58 4.12
C VAL A 149 14.98 2.34 5.23
N ASP A 150 14.99 1.78 6.42
CA ASP A 150 14.48 2.37 7.65
C ASP A 150 15.62 2.60 8.64
N SER A 151 15.70 3.82 9.18
CA SER A 151 16.75 4.16 10.13
C SER A 151 16.53 5.54 10.78
N PHE A 152 17.60 6.18 11.21
CA PHE A 152 17.55 7.54 11.73
C PHE A 152 17.77 8.55 10.61
N ILE A 153 16.99 9.63 10.62
CA ILE A 153 17.22 10.83 9.81
C ILE A 153 17.67 11.93 10.76
N ILE A 154 18.78 12.56 10.48
CA ILE A 154 19.28 13.70 11.24
C ILE A 154 19.05 15.00 10.47
N ASN A 155 18.70 16.08 11.15
CA ASN A 155 18.69 17.41 10.61
C ASN A 155 20.11 17.98 10.65
N LYS A 156 20.89 17.74 9.58
CA LYS A 156 22.30 18.15 9.50
C LYS A 156 22.49 19.65 9.71
N THR A 157 21.54 20.47 9.25
CA THR A 157 21.60 21.93 9.45
C THR A 157 21.59 22.29 10.93
N LEU A 158 20.77 21.63 11.76
CA LEU A 158 20.77 21.82 13.21
C LEU A 158 22.10 21.37 13.84
N PHE A 159 22.65 20.23 13.41
CA PHE A 159 23.96 19.76 13.89
C PHE A 159 25.06 20.76 13.61
N ASP A 160 25.09 21.35 12.41
CA ASP A 160 26.07 22.39 12.03
C ASP A 160 25.81 23.69 12.81
N GLU A 161 24.56 24.13 12.95
CA GLU A 161 24.18 25.38 13.65
C GLU A 161 24.59 25.37 15.12
N TYR A 162 24.38 24.24 15.80
CA TYR A 162 24.71 24.09 17.23
C TYR A 162 26.07 23.47 17.48
N ASN A 163 26.86 23.19 16.43
CA ASN A 163 28.18 22.54 16.51
C ASN A 163 28.15 21.20 17.27
N VAL A 164 27.07 20.41 17.08
CA VAL A 164 26.96 19.05 17.59
C VAL A 164 27.62 18.10 16.59
N PRO A 165 28.55 17.22 17.01
CA PRO A 165 29.13 16.23 16.10
C PRO A 165 28.09 15.25 15.59
N ILE A 166 28.18 14.87 14.30
CA ILE A 166 27.35 13.80 13.73
C ILE A 166 27.70 12.48 14.42
N PRO A 167 26.70 11.72 14.93
CA PRO A 167 26.94 10.45 15.62
C PRO A 167 27.58 9.40 14.72
N THR A 168 28.45 8.58 15.28
CA THR A 168 29.08 7.44 14.61
C THR A 168 28.81 6.10 15.31
N ASP A 169 28.34 6.14 16.55
CA ASP A 169 28.01 4.99 17.39
C ASP A 169 26.93 5.38 18.41
N TYR A 170 26.47 4.42 19.20
CA TYR A 170 25.39 4.62 20.16
C TYR A 170 25.73 5.66 21.25
N GLU A 171 26.99 5.67 21.75
CA GLU A 171 27.41 6.64 22.79
C GLU A 171 27.36 8.08 22.24
N SER A 172 27.88 8.30 21.04
CA SER A 172 27.84 9.62 20.37
C SER A 172 26.43 10.04 19.96
N PHE A 173 25.54 9.08 19.64
CA PHE A 173 24.12 9.36 19.40
C PHE A 173 23.42 9.88 20.67
N ILE A 174 23.63 9.24 21.81
CA ILE A 174 23.08 9.71 23.10
C ILE A 174 23.67 11.08 23.46
N ALA A 175 24.98 11.28 23.28
CA ALA A 175 25.61 12.58 23.54
C ALA A 175 25.04 13.69 22.64
N ALA A 176 24.67 13.38 21.40
CA ALA A 176 24.00 14.35 20.52
C ALA A 176 22.59 14.68 21.02
N CYS A 177 21.80 13.68 21.48
CA CYS A 177 20.50 13.93 22.10
C CYS A 177 20.62 14.86 23.32
N GLU A 178 21.54 14.58 24.24
CA GLU A 178 21.80 15.42 25.42
C GLU A 178 22.23 16.85 25.04
N ALA A 179 23.05 17.01 24.00
CA ALA A 179 23.50 18.31 23.54
C ALA A 179 22.35 19.17 22.99
N PHE A 180 21.42 18.59 22.27
CA PHE A 180 20.23 19.28 21.77
C PHE A 180 19.24 19.60 22.89
N GLU A 181 18.99 18.67 23.81
CA GLU A 181 18.16 18.93 25.01
C GLU A 181 18.68 20.13 25.82
N ALA A 182 20.00 20.27 25.95
CA ALA A 182 20.62 21.39 26.66
C ALA A 182 20.35 22.78 26.02
N VAL A 183 19.97 22.82 24.75
CA VAL A 183 19.60 24.06 24.03
C VAL A 183 18.10 24.16 23.75
N GLY A 184 17.30 23.25 24.31
CA GLY A 184 15.84 23.26 24.21
C GLY A 184 15.28 22.70 22.91
N ILE A 185 16.06 21.91 22.18
CA ILE A 185 15.65 21.14 21.01
C ILE A 185 15.59 19.67 21.46
N ARG A 186 14.52 18.95 21.15
CA ARG A 186 14.44 17.54 21.49
C ARG A 186 15.42 16.73 20.62
N GLY A 187 16.18 15.82 21.25
CA GLY A 187 17.20 15.05 20.56
C GLY A 187 16.63 14.06 19.54
N TYR A 188 15.53 13.40 19.87
CA TYR A 188 14.95 12.35 19.03
C TYR A 188 13.43 12.26 19.15
N VAL A 189 12.76 11.97 18.03
CA VAL A 189 11.32 11.70 17.96
C VAL A 189 11.01 10.49 17.08
N SER A 190 9.91 9.77 17.38
CA SER A 190 9.42 8.66 16.60
C SER A 190 7.91 8.48 16.75
N ASP A 191 7.24 7.91 15.73
CA ASP A 191 5.80 7.66 15.73
C ASP A 191 5.45 6.31 16.38
N PHE A 192 5.50 6.22 17.70
CA PHE A 192 5.11 5.01 18.42
C PHE A 192 3.59 4.77 18.46
N ALA A 193 2.77 5.64 17.88
CA ALA A 193 1.37 5.36 17.62
C ALA A 193 1.19 4.34 16.48
N ALA A 194 2.18 4.24 15.57
CA ALA A 194 2.19 3.28 14.47
C ALA A 194 2.80 1.93 14.89
N ASP A 195 2.15 0.84 14.53
CA ASP A 195 2.58 -0.52 14.85
C ASP A 195 3.93 -0.89 14.21
N TYR A 196 4.14 -0.45 12.96
CA TYR A 196 5.40 -0.67 12.24
C TYR A 196 6.58 0.05 12.93
N THR A 197 6.40 1.27 13.42
CA THR A 197 7.46 1.99 14.14
C THR A 197 7.88 1.27 15.41
N CYS A 198 6.91 0.79 16.20
CA CYS A 198 7.20 0.04 17.43
C CYS A 198 8.06 -1.19 17.14
N MET A 199 7.72 -1.95 16.12
CA MET A 199 8.45 -3.15 15.73
C MET A 199 9.83 -2.80 15.15
N GLU A 200 9.91 -1.79 14.29
CA GLU A 200 11.15 -1.42 13.60
C GLU A 200 12.18 -0.81 14.54
N VAL A 201 11.77 0.06 15.48
CA VAL A 201 12.69 0.58 16.50
C VAL A 201 13.16 -0.54 17.43
N LEU A 202 12.25 -1.41 17.90
CA LEU A 202 12.62 -2.54 18.75
C LEU A 202 13.67 -3.44 18.10
N GLN A 203 13.51 -3.76 16.82
CA GLN A 203 14.49 -4.55 16.07
C GLN A 203 15.74 -3.70 15.72
N GLY A 204 15.57 -2.47 15.26
CA GLY A 204 16.63 -1.60 14.78
C GLY A 204 17.73 -1.36 15.81
N VAL A 205 17.36 -1.00 17.05
CA VAL A 205 18.33 -0.79 18.14
C VAL A 205 18.99 -2.09 18.62
N SER A 206 18.59 -3.23 18.07
CA SER A 206 19.07 -4.57 18.48
C SER A 206 19.57 -5.44 17.32
N ILE A 207 19.78 -4.86 16.13
CA ILE A 207 20.22 -5.63 14.95
C ILE A 207 21.44 -6.50 15.23
N PRO A 208 22.51 -6.05 15.92
CA PRO A 208 23.65 -6.91 16.23
C PRO A 208 23.28 -8.19 17.00
N VAL A 209 22.31 -8.10 17.93
CA VAL A 209 21.78 -9.27 18.67
C VAL A 209 21.02 -10.19 17.72
N LEU A 210 20.13 -9.64 16.90
CA LEU A 210 19.31 -10.38 15.95
C LEU A 210 20.15 -11.01 14.83
N GLN A 211 21.32 -10.44 14.51
CA GLN A 211 22.29 -10.94 13.54
C GLN A 211 23.35 -11.87 14.13
N SER A 212 23.33 -12.11 15.45
CA SER A 212 24.17 -13.12 16.09
C SER A 212 23.84 -14.53 15.54
N ILE A 213 24.68 -15.51 15.87
CA ILE A 213 24.41 -16.92 15.49
C ILE A 213 23.09 -17.39 16.09
N GLU A 214 22.86 -17.08 17.36
CA GLU A 214 21.66 -17.42 18.12
C GLU A 214 20.44 -16.71 17.54
N GLY A 215 20.56 -15.41 17.20
CA GLY A 215 19.51 -14.61 16.60
C GLY A 215 19.06 -15.16 15.25
N ARG A 216 20.00 -15.49 14.36
CA ARG A 216 19.69 -16.09 13.05
C ARG A 216 19.08 -17.48 13.19
N LYS A 217 19.58 -18.30 14.13
CA LYS A 217 19.02 -19.62 14.41
C LYS A 217 17.59 -19.53 14.93
N TRP A 218 17.33 -18.62 15.88
CA TRP A 218 15.98 -18.39 16.37
C TRP A 218 15.06 -17.92 15.23
N ARG A 219 15.51 -16.97 14.40
CA ARG A 219 14.73 -16.49 13.25
C ARG A 219 14.36 -17.63 12.30
N GLN A 220 15.28 -18.49 11.95
CA GLN A 220 15.02 -19.67 11.11
C GLN A 220 13.95 -20.59 11.73
N GLN A 221 14.00 -20.82 13.04
CA GLN A 221 13.00 -21.63 13.75
C GLN A 221 11.62 -20.93 13.75
N TYR A 222 11.58 -19.62 13.90
CA TYR A 222 10.35 -18.84 13.86
C TYR A 222 9.75 -18.83 12.45
N GLU A 223 10.54 -18.56 11.43
CA GLU A 223 10.10 -18.51 10.02
C GLU A 223 9.65 -19.88 9.50
N SER A 224 10.24 -20.98 9.99
CA SER A 224 9.79 -22.34 9.66
C SER A 224 8.59 -22.83 10.48
N GLY A 225 8.10 -22.03 11.43
CA GLY A 225 7.02 -22.44 12.33
C GLY A 225 7.44 -23.46 13.42
N ALA A 226 8.74 -23.74 13.57
CA ALA A 226 9.22 -24.64 14.61
C ALA A 226 9.11 -24.04 16.02
N THR A 227 8.98 -22.74 16.14
CA THR A 227 8.63 -22.01 17.35
C THR A 227 7.72 -20.84 17.05
N ASN A 228 6.79 -20.54 17.96
CA ASN A 228 5.99 -19.31 17.95
C ASN A 228 6.31 -18.42 19.16
N GLN A 229 7.40 -18.71 19.90
CA GLN A 229 7.79 -18.00 21.11
C GLN A 229 9.10 -17.22 20.87
N LEU A 230 9.20 -16.05 21.49
CA LEU A 230 10.46 -15.32 21.59
C LEU A 230 11.37 -16.04 22.60
N SER A 231 12.59 -16.42 22.19
CA SER A 231 13.54 -17.06 23.09
C SER A 231 14.16 -16.06 24.05
N GLU A 232 14.36 -16.45 25.30
CA GLU A 232 15.03 -15.62 26.31
C GLU A 232 16.45 -15.22 25.88
N GLU A 233 17.20 -16.18 25.30
CA GLU A 233 18.58 -15.97 24.87
C GLU A 233 18.75 -14.83 23.84
N VAL A 234 17.76 -14.65 22.95
CA VAL A 234 17.80 -13.63 21.89
C VAL A 234 17.02 -12.39 22.28
N TRP A 235 15.79 -12.57 22.79
CA TRP A 235 14.86 -11.45 22.92
C TRP A 235 14.93 -10.72 24.25
N LEU A 236 15.48 -11.34 25.29
CA LEU A 236 15.75 -10.60 26.52
C LEU A 236 16.78 -9.47 26.26
N PRO A 237 17.95 -9.71 25.60
CA PRO A 237 18.84 -8.64 25.20
C PRO A 237 18.20 -7.58 24.27
N VAL A 238 17.26 -7.97 23.40
CA VAL A 238 16.53 -7.01 22.56
C VAL A 238 15.71 -6.03 23.41
N PHE A 239 14.98 -6.55 24.40
CA PHE A 239 14.25 -5.69 25.34
C PHE A 239 15.19 -4.89 26.25
N GLU A 240 16.32 -5.45 26.71
CA GLU A 240 17.32 -4.71 27.45
C GLU A 240 17.84 -3.49 26.67
N ASN A 241 18.14 -3.64 25.40
CA ASN A 241 18.54 -2.54 24.52
C ASN A 241 17.43 -1.48 24.36
N PHE A 242 16.18 -1.90 24.24
CA PHE A 242 15.07 -0.96 24.09
C PHE A 242 14.80 -0.19 25.39
N PHE A 243 14.92 -0.83 26.56
CA PHE A 243 14.82 -0.15 27.85
C PHE A 243 15.96 0.85 28.06
N ASP A 244 17.21 0.49 27.71
CA ASP A 244 18.35 1.40 27.75
C ASP A 244 18.14 2.60 26.80
N PHE A 245 17.64 2.35 25.59
CA PHE A 245 17.28 3.39 24.62
C PHE A 245 16.19 4.33 25.17
N LYS A 246 15.10 3.77 25.73
CA LYS A 246 14.03 4.55 26.37
C LYS A 246 14.56 5.45 27.49
N GLU A 247 15.36 4.88 28.39
CA GLU A 247 15.89 5.60 29.56
C GLU A 247 16.83 6.75 29.15
N LYS A 248 17.78 6.47 28.25
CA LYS A 248 18.79 7.45 27.84
C LYS A 248 18.25 8.60 26.98
N ILE A 249 17.22 8.34 26.19
CA ILE A 249 16.54 9.37 25.38
C ILE A 249 15.46 10.09 26.18
N GLY A 250 14.96 9.48 27.25
CA GLY A 250 13.88 10.03 28.07
C GLY A 250 12.50 9.82 27.45
N LEU A 251 12.28 8.72 26.71
CA LEU A 251 10.97 8.40 26.16
C LEU A 251 9.96 8.02 27.25
N GLY A 252 8.72 8.48 27.10
CA GLY A 252 7.65 8.25 28.05
C GLY A 252 6.25 8.15 27.42
N ALA A 253 5.22 8.31 28.25
CA ALA A 253 3.83 8.20 27.83
C ALA A 253 3.43 9.22 26.75
N GLU A 254 4.05 10.40 26.73
CA GLU A 254 3.85 11.42 25.71
C GLU A 254 4.32 10.99 24.32
N ASP A 255 5.29 10.06 24.24
CA ASP A 255 5.81 9.53 22.98
C ASP A 255 4.96 8.39 22.42
N ALA A 256 4.07 7.81 23.22
CA ALA A 256 3.17 6.75 22.79
C ALA A 256 2.16 7.22 21.72
N ALA A 257 1.75 8.50 21.75
CA ALA A 257 0.90 9.11 20.75
C ALA A 257 0.92 10.65 20.85
N TYR A 258 0.90 11.31 19.70
CA TYR A 258 0.80 12.77 19.59
C TYR A 258 -0.60 13.14 19.08
N PRO A 259 -1.48 13.75 19.90
CA PRO A 259 -2.91 13.86 19.57
C PRO A 259 -3.25 14.80 18.40
N ASN A 260 -2.40 15.78 18.09
CA ASN A 260 -2.71 16.80 17.09
C ASN A 260 -1.57 17.06 16.08
N ARG A 261 -0.50 16.32 16.15
CA ARG A 261 0.70 16.49 15.32
C ARG A 261 1.34 15.13 15.07
N THR A 262 2.08 15.03 14.00
CA THR A 262 2.90 13.84 13.77
C THR A 262 4.37 14.13 14.16
N PRO A 263 5.12 13.11 14.60
CA PRO A 263 6.58 13.22 14.77
C PRO A 263 7.27 13.78 13.52
N LYS A 264 6.73 13.47 12.36
CA LYS A 264 7.13 13.97 11.06
C LYS A 264 7.02 15.50 10.99
N ASP A 265 5.88 16.06 11.38
CA ASP A 265 5.69 17.52 11.38
C ASP A 265 6.65 18.20 12.35
N MET A 266 6.84 17.63 13.54
CA MET A 266 7.72 18.15 14.59
C MET A 266 9.18 18.23 14.12
N PHE A 267 9.68 17.15 13.53
CA PHE A 267 11.01 17.13 12.91
C PHE A 267 11.13 18.15 11.77
N SER A 268 10.12 18.23 10.89
CA SER A 268 10.11 19.17 9.76
C SER A 268 10.08 20.64 10.20
N GLU A 269 9.52 20.94 11.36
CA GLU A 269 9.51 22.28 11.95
C GLU A 269 10.81 22.61 12.74
N GLY A 270 11.72 21.63 12.86
CA GLY A 270 13.00 21.76 13.54
C GLY A 270 12.89 21.75 15.06
N GLU A 271 11.83 21.18 15.62
CA GLU A 271 11.66 20.98 17.06
C GLU A 271 12.46 19.79 17.57
N ASP A 272 12.78 18.86 16.66
CA ASP A 272 13.56 17.65 16.93
C ASP A 272 14.80 17.61 16.02
N ALA A 273 15.92 17.16 16.58
CA ALA A 273 17.18 17.08 15.83
C ALA A 273 17.30 15.79 15.01
N MET A 274 16.66 14.71 15.47
CA MET A 274 16.67 13.40 14.84
C MET A 274 15.28 12.77 14.85
N TYR A 275 15.00 12.02 13.79
CA TYR A 275 13.72 11.35 13.55
C TYR A 275 13.97 9.93 13.06
N ARG A 276 13.17 8.96 13.53
CA ARG A 276 13.12 7.66 12.87
C ARG A 276 12.30 7.77 11.61
N GLY A 277 12.88 7.47 10.46
CA GLY A 277 12.22 7.56 9.17
C GLY A 277 12.82 6.62 8.13
N THR A 278 12.39 6.81 6.89
CA THR A 278 12.76 5.97 5.76
C THR A 278 13.50 6.75 4.68
N GLY A 279 14.08 6.02 3.71
CA GLY A 279 14.65 6.64 2.51
C GLY A 279 13.62 7.51 1.77
N ALA A 280 12.34 7.13 1.78
CA ALA A 280 11.25 7.93 1.24
C ALA A 280 11.05 9.25 1.99
N ASP A 281 11.19 9.24 3.30
CA ASP A 281 11.10 10.45 4.12
C ASP A 281 12.22 11.43 3.80
N VAL A 282 13.44 11.00 3.58
CA VAL A 282 14.56 11.86 3.17
C VAL A 282 14.23 12.72 1.95
N ILE A 283 13.46 12.17 0.99
CA ILE A 283 13.03 12.87 -0.22
C ILE A 283 11.95 13.92 0.08
N THR A 284 11.07 13.61 1.00
CA THR A 284 9.85 14.41 1.27
C THR A 284 10.00 15.39 2.43
N PHE A 285 11.15 15.32 3.12
CA PHE A 285 11.45 16.20 4.25
C PHE A 285 12.59 17.15 3.94
N PRO A 286 12.28 18.41 3.61
CA PRO A 286 13.28 19.44 3.55
C PRO A 286 13.61 20.03 4.95
N GLY A 287 13.25 19.40 6.07
CA GLY A 287 13.36 20.01 7.39
C GLY A 287 12.60 21.33 7.46
N ARG A 288 13.20 22.40 7.98
CA ARG A 288 12.63 23.76 8.03
C ARG A 288 12.60 24.45 6.65
N GLY A 289 12.21 23.72 5.60
CA GLY A 289 12.04 24.22 4.24
C GLY A 289 13.30 24.21 3.36
N GLN A 290 14.51 24.29 3.92
CA GLN A 290 15.79 24.20 3.20
C GLN A 290 16.89 23.52 4.02
N ASP A 291 16.54 22.84 5.10
CA ASP A 291 17.50 22.14 5.92
C ASP A 291 18.06 20.93 5.17
N GLU A 292 19.34 20.66 5.35
CA GLU A 292 19.97 19.42 4.91
C GLU A 292 19.67 18.32 5.91
N VAL A 293 19.25 17.15 5.40
CA VAL A 293 19.03 15.94 6.20
C VAL A 293 19.97 14.83 5.73
N LEU A 294 20.30 13.90 6.61
CA LEU A 294 21.09 12.71 6.28
C LEU A 294 20.42 11.47 6.84
N LEU A 295 20.37 10.39 6.06
CA LEU A 295 20.02 9.07 6.53
C LEU A 295 21.22 8.45 7.24
N MET A 296 21.05 8.05 8.50
CA MET A 296 22.08 7.46 9.35
C MET A 296 21.67 6.05 9.76
N PRO A 297 22.61 5.12 10.05
CA PRO A 297 22.28 3.77 10.50
C PRO A 297 21.61 3.78 11.88
N TYR A 298 21.01 2.65 12.25
CA TYR A 298 20.83 2.32 13.66
C TYR A 298 22.22 2.13 14.28
N PHE A 299 22.49 2.89 15.32
CA PHE A 299 23.82 2.94 15.93
C PHE A 299 24.03 1.76 16.88
N GLY A 300 25.11 1.01 16.66
CA GLY A 300 25.58 -0.03 17.55
C GLY A 300 26.56 0.52 18.58
N GLN A 301 27.10 -0.39 19.43
CA GLN A 301 28.06 0.00 20.47
C GLN A 301 29.38 0.55 19.90
N THR A 302 29.71 0.17 18.68
CA THR A 302 30.82 0.71 17.89
C THR A 302 30.33 0.98 16.47
N GLU A 303 31.08 1.79 15.71
CA GLU A 303 30.77 2.07 14.30
C GLU A 303 30.64 0.78 13.45
N GLN A 304 31.44 -0.25 13.80
CA GLN A 304 31.37 -1.56 13.12
C GLN A 304 30.08 -2.33 13.42
N ASP A 305 29.37 -2.00 14.48
CA ASP A 305 28.11 -2.62 14.89
C ASP A 305 26.88 -1.90 14.34
N ASN A 306 27.09 -0.86 13.55
CA ASN A 306 26.02 -0.12 12.89
C ASN A 306 25.38 -0.93 11.76
N TRP A 307 24.05 -0.82 11.62
CA TRP A 307 23.25 -1.50 10.60
C TRP A 307 22.12 -0.61 10.10
N TYR A 308 21.67 -0.86 8.87
CA TYR A 308 20.39 -0.36 8.40
C TYR A 308 19.35 -1.48 8.46
N LEU A 309 18.13 -1.14 8.86
CA LEU A 309 16.98 -2.01 8.73
C LEU A 309 16.36 -1.78 7.34
N THR A 310 15.92 -2.87 6.70
CA THR A 310 15.33 -2.82 5.36
C THR A 310 14.10 -3.71 5.27
N TYR A 311 13.25 -3.41 4.30
CA TYR A 311 12.14 -4.25 3.91
C TYR A 311 11.76 -3.99 2.45
N PRO A 312 11.32 -5.01 1.69
CA PRO A 312 10.80 -4.81 0.35
C PRO A 312 9.61 -3.85 0.38
N THR A 313 9.47 -3.03 -0.65
CA THR A 313 8.30 -2.17 -0.83
C THR A 313 7.03 -3.02 -0.88
N PHE A 314 7.13 -4.17 -1.56
CA PHE A 314 6.16 -5.25 -1.52
C PHE A 314 6.81 -6.57 -1.95
N GLN A 315 6.13 -7.67 -1.71
CA GLN A 315 6.42 -8.97 -2.30
C GLN A 315 5.33 -9.28 -3.32
N ILE A 316 5.71 -9.98 -4.39
CA ILE A 316 4.82 -10.36 -5.48
C ILE A 316 4.81 -11.87 -5.67
N ALA A 317 3.64 -12.43 -5.93
CA ALA A 317 3.43 -13.83 -6.27
C ALA A 317 2.42 -13.97 -7.40
N ALA A 318 2.40 -15.13 -8.06
CA ALA A 318 1.33 -15.53 -8.96
C ALA A 318 0.52 -16.65 -8.31
N SER A 319 -0.82 -16.66 -8.49
CA SER A 319 -1.60 -17.84 -8.20
C SER A 319 -1.31 -18.95 -9.23
N ASN A 320 -1.58 -20.19 -8.88
CA ASN A 320 -1.43 -21.31 -9.83
C ASN A 320 -2.60 -21.42 -10.83
N LYS A 321 -3.56 -20.48 -10.78
CA LYS A 321 -4.77 -20.46 -11.61
C LYS A 321 -4.42 -20.33 -13.10
N GLY A 322 -4.64 -21.39 -13.86
CA GLY A 322 -4.39 -21.42 -15.30
C GLY A 322 -2.92 -21.40 -15.71
N MET A 323 -1.97 -21.60 -14.77
CA MET A 323 -0.52 -21.60 -15.04
C MET A 323 -0.04 -22.90 -15.71
N ASP A 324 -0.91 -23.84 -15.96
CA ASP A 324 -0.69 -25.02 -16.81
C ASP A 324 -0.82 -24.72 -18.33
N ASP A 325 -1.39 -23.57 -18.69
CA ASP A 325 -1.38 -23.03 -20.05
C ASP A 325 -0.09 -22.20 -20.27
N PRO A 326 0.81 -22.60 -21.19
CA PRO A 326 2.07 -21.91 -21.40
C PRO A 326 1.95 -20.46 -21.88
N GLU A 327 0.86 -20.10 -22.61
CA GLU A 327 0.64 -18.72 -23.07
C GLU A 327 0.23 -17.84 -21.90
N ARG A 328 -0.63 -18.35 -21.01
CA ARG A 328 -1.03 -17.65 -19.80
C ARG A 328 0.12 -17.56 -18.79
N GLU A 329 0.85 -18.65 -18.56
CA GLU A 329 2.05 -18.66 -17.72
C GLU A 329 3.02 -17.54 -18.17
N LYS A 330 3.34 -17.52 -19.45
CA LYS A 330 4.22 -16.49 -20.02
C LYS A 330 3.68 -15.08 -19.78
N LEU A 331 2.38 -14.85 -20.03
CA LEU A 331 1.75 -13.54 -19.83
C LEU A 331 1.85 -13.09 -18.37
N ILE A 332 1.50 -13.93 -17.42
CA ILE A 332 1.56 -13.59 -15.99
C ILE A 332 3.00 -13.30 -15.55
N LEU A 333 3.97 -14.09 -15.98
CA LEU A 333 5.39 -13.86 -15.67
C LEU A 333 5.93 -12.59 -16.33
N ASP A 334 5.50 -12.24 -17.56
CA ASP A 334 5.86 -10.99 -18.24
C ASP A 334 5.30 -9.78 -17.48
N ILE A 335 4.05 -9.83 -17.01
CA ILE A 335 3.45 -8.77 -16.19
C ILE A 335 4.20 -8.63 -14.85
N MET A 336 4.46 -9.73 -14.14
CA MET A 336 5.25 -9.70 -12.92
C MET A 336 6.64 -9.11 -13.16
N SER A 337 7.31 -9.51 -14.25
CA SER A 337 8.61 -8.98 -14.63
C SER A 337 8.55 -7.47 -14.89
N ALA A 338 7.50 -6.99 -15.56
CA ALA A 338 7.28 -5.56 -15.79
C ALA A 338 7.13 -4.79 -14.46
N MET A 339 6.46 -5.36 -13.47
CA MET A 339 6.26 -4.73 -12.16
C MET A 339 7.56 -4.65 -11.33
N VAL A 340 8.50 -5.58 -11.51
CA VAL A 340 9.72 -5.65 -10.69
C VAL A 340 11.02 -5.36 -11.44
N ASN A 341 10.98 -5.02 -12.73
CA ASN A 341 12.16 -4.54 -13.47
C ASN A 341 12.48 -3.08 -13.13
N GLN A 342 13.52 -2.50 -13.74
CA GLN A 342 13.93 -1.11 -13.50
C GLN A 342 12.76 -0.14 -13.67
N GLN A 343 12.04 -0.23 -14.79
CA GLN A 343 10.95 0.68 -15.10
C GLN A 343 9.78 0.52 -14.11
N GLY A 344 9.39 -0.72 -13.79
CA GLY A 344 8.34 -0.99 -12.79
C GLY A 344 8.70 -0.47 -11.41
N GLN A 345 9.95 -0.61 -10.99
CA GLN A 345 10.42 -0.08 -9.71
C GLN A 345 10.52 1.45 -9.70
N ASP A 346 10.82 2.08 -10.85
CA ASP A 346 10.81 3.55 -10.98
C ASP A 346 9.39 4.13 -10.87
N HIS A 347 8.35 3.34 -11.16
CA HIS A 347 6.94 3.73 -10.94
C HIS A 347 6.55 3.73 -9.46
N ILE A 348 7.20 2.95 -8.61
CA ILE A 348 7.07 3.10 -7.17
C ILE A 348 7.73 4.42 -6.80
N SER A 349 7.02 5.30 -6.11
CA SER A 349 7.31 6.73 -5.91
C SER A 349 8.73 7.10 -5.47
N TYR A 350 9.56 6.13 -5.10
CA TYR A 350 10.88 6.35 -4.52
C TYR A 350 11.96 5.44 -5.11
N GLY A 351 11.71 4.84 -6.29
CA GLY A 351 12.52 3.77 -6.88
C GLY A 351 14.02 4.06 -6.96
N LYS A 352 14.41 5.33 -7.11
CA LYS A 352 15.81 5.75 -7.17
C LYS A 352 16.57 5.69 -5.84
N ASN A 353 15.89 5.58 -4.71
CA ASN A 353 16.49 5.58 -3.37
C ASN A 353 16.30 4.24 -2.66
N MET A 354 16.00 3.19 -3.42
CA MET A 354 15.76 1.86 -2.89
C MET A 354 16.90 0.91 -3.24
N VAL A 355 17.20 -0.01 -2.33
CA VAL A 355 18.22 -1.02 -2.56
C VAL A 355 17.66 -2.13 -3.46
N PRO A 356 18.24 -2.37 -4.64
CA PRO A 356 17.76 -3.41 -5.54
C PRO A 356 18.12 -4.79 -5.02
N TYR A 357 17.15 -5.72 -5.05
CA TYR A 357 17.36 -7.13 -4.80
C TYR A 357 17.65 -7.92 -6.08
N LYS A 358 17.57 -7.27 -7.23
CA LYS A 358 17.78 -7.82 -8.56
C LYS A 358 19.11 -7.33 -9.17
N LYS A 359 19.75 -8.20 -9.97
CA LYS A 359 21.03 -7.93 -10.66
C LYS A 359 20.87 -6.95 -11.84
N ASP A 360 19.66 -6.84 -12.39
CA ASP A 360 19.31 -6.03 -13.56
C ASP A 360 18.65 -4.69 -13.20
N VAL A 361 18.64 -4.33 -11.92
CA VAL A 361 18.17 -3.04 -11.41
C VAL A 361 19.34 -2.25 -10.85
N THR A 362 19.46 -0.99 -11.27
CA THR A 362 20.57 -0.11 -10.91
C THR A 362 20.26 0.65 -9.62
N LEU A 363 21.22 0.65 -8.68
CA LEU A 363 21.16 1.48 -7.49
C LEU A 363 21.46 2.95 -7.84
N GLU A 364 20.50 3.83 -7.59
CA GLU A 364 20.66 5.28 -7.65
C GLU A 364 20.26 5.88 -6.30
N LEU A 365 21.22 6.43 -5.55
CA LEU A 365 20.98 7.07 -4.25
C LEU A 365 21.13 8.57 -4.35
N MET A 366 20.30 9.30 -3.63
CA MET A 366 20.48 10.72 -3.37
C MET A 366 21.72 10.95 -2.50
N PRO A 367 22.36 12.15 -2.59
CA PRO A 367 23.53 12.50 -1.75
C PRO A 367 23.27 12.33 -0.24
N GLU A 368 22.06 12.60 0.21
CA GLU A 368 21.61 12.48 1.59
C GLU A 368 21.62 11.03 2.10
N MET A 369 21.70 10.07 1.18
CA MET A 369 21.75 8.62 1.45
C MET A 369 23.12 8.01 1.11
N ASP A 370 24.12 8.79 0.76
CA ASP A 370 25.46 8.28 0.38
C ASP A 370 26.10 7.43 1.49
N ASN A 371 25.74 7.70 2.75
CA ASN A 371 26.18 6.90 3.90
C ASN A 371 25.75 5.42 3.85
N LEU A 372 24.74 5.09 3.05
CA LEU A 372 24.24 3.72 2.91
C LEU A 372 25.17 2.84 2.06
N LYS A 373 25.94 3.43 1.12
CA LYS A 373 26.77 2.66 0.16
C LYS A 373 27.72 1.66 0.79
N PRO A 374 28.54 2.00 1.82
CA PRO A 374 29.41 1.04 2.47
C PRO A 374 28.66 -0.15 3.09
N TYR A 375 27.49 0.11 3.65
CA TYR A 375 26.66 -0.94 4.30
C TYR A 375 26.04 -1.91 3.28
N ILE A 376 25.71 -1.41 2.09
CA ILE A 376 25.30 -2.30 0.97
C ILE A 376 26.46 -3.21 0.56
N GLU A 377 27.67 -2.63 0.37
CA GLU A 377 28.87 -3.38 -0.01
C GLU A 377 29.28 -4.42 1.03
N GLU A 378 29.10 -4.10 2.32
CA GLU A 378 29.40 -5.00 3.45
C GLU A 378 28.26 -5.96 3.80
N ASN A 379 27.10 -5.88 3.09
CA ASN A 379 25.89 -6.65 3.39
C ASN A 379 25.37 -6.44 4.83
N LYS A 380 25.44 -5.20 5.32
CA LYS A 380 24.94 -4.77 6.64
C LYS A 380 23.52 -4.20 6.56
N LEU A 381 22.68 -4.89 5.84
CA LEU A 381 21.26 -4.58 5.69
C LEU A 381 20.46 -5.69 6.36
N TYR A 382 19.75 -5.35 7.44
CA TYR A 382 18.90 -6.29 8.16
C TYR A 382 17.48 -6.25 7.58
N ILE A 383 17.03 -7.37 7.00
CA ILE A 383 15.62 -7.50 6.58
C ILE A 383 14.79 -7.70 7.83
N ARG A 384 13.88 -6.76 8.11
CA ARG A 384 13.00 -6.85 9.29
C ARG A 384 12.19 -8.14 9.30
N LEU A 385 11.97 -8.67 10.48
CA LEU A 385 10.97 -9.72 10.69
C LEU A 385 9.59 -9.04 10.75
N ALA A 386 8.66 -9.47 9.90
CA ALA A 386 7.38 -8.80 9.73
C ALA A 386 6.25 -9.82 9.53
N SER A 387 5.34 -9.88 10.50
CA SER A 387 4.03 -10.52 10.34
C SER A 387 2.99 -9.62 11.00
N ASN A 388 1.71 -9.78 10.68
CA ASN A 388 0.66 -9.01 11.34
C ASN A 388 0.70 -9.17 12.87
N GLU A 389 0.96 -10.38 13.32
CA GLU A 389 1.11 -10.70 14.73
C GLU A 389 2.28 -9.94 15.37
N MET A 390 3.47 -9.93 14.75
CA MET A 390 4.63 -9.19 15.24
C MET A 390 4.39 -7.69 15.30
N PHE A 391 3.72 -7.10 14.29
CA PHE A 391 3.36 -5.69 14.31
C PHE A 391 2.42 -5.35 15.46
N ARG A 392 1.33 -6.10 15.58
CA ARG A 392 0.31 -5.89 16.61
C ARG A 392 0.88 -6.00 18.02
N ILE A 393 1.63 -7.08 18.30
CA ILE A 393 2.16 -7.35 19.64
C ILE A 393 3.29 -6.39 19.98
N SER A 394 4.17 -6.06 19.03
CA SER A 394 5.23 -5.06 19.26
C SER A 394 4.63 -3.72 19.67
N LYS A 395 3.57 -3.26 18.98
CA LYS A 395 2.86 -2.03 19.38
C LYS A 395 2.33 -2.12 20.79
N ALA A 396 1.60 -3.19 21.12
CA ALA A 396 1.00 -3.35 22.45
C ALA A 396 2.08 -3.32 23.55
N VAL A 397 3.15 -4.10 23.39
CA VAL A 397 4.21 -4.20 24.41
C VAL A 397 5.05 -2.93 24.50
N VAL A 398 5.42 -2.31 23.37
CA VAL A 398 6.16 -1.04 23.38
C VAL A 398 5.36 0.07 24.05
N GLN A 399 4.05 0.16 23.78
CA GLN A 399 3.19 1.13 24.46
C GLN A 399 3.08 0.86 25.96
N MET A 400 2.99 -0.39 26.41
CA MET A 400 3.05 -0.74 27.82
C MET A 400 4.38 -0.30 28.46
N ILE A 401 5.51 -0.43 27.75
CA ILE A 401 6.82 0.03 28.22
C ILE A 401 6.86 1.56 28.33
N LEU A 402 6.37 2.29 27.31
CA LEU A 402 6.34 3.75 27.30
C LEU A 402 5.44 4.32 28.41
N ASN A 403 4.35 3.65 28.73
CA ASN A 403 3.41 4.02 29.80
C ASN A 403 3.81 3.52 31.19
N ASP A 404 4.99 2.91 31.35
CA ASP A 404 5.48 2.31 32.61
C ASP A 404 4.56 1.23 33.21
N GLU A 405 3.74 0.59 32.37
CA GLU A 405 2.92 -0.58 32.73
C GLU A 405 3.75 -1.87 32.79
N VAL A 406 4.83 -1.92 32.00
CA VAL A 406 5.88 -2.93 31.99
C VAL A 406 7.20 -2.22 32.23
N THR A 407 7.89 -2.61 33.28
CA THR A 407 9.03 -1.86 33.82
C THR A 407 10.36 -2.62 33.74
N THR A 408 10.33 -3.87 33.32
CA THR A 408 11.54 -4.68 33.14
C THR A 408 11.55 -5.43 31.80
N PRO A 409 12.73 -5.71 31.25
CA PRO A 409 12.88 -6.53 30.02
C PRO A 409 12.23 -7.92 30.15
N GLN A 410 12.29 -8.54 31.32
CA GLN A 410 11.70 -9.83 31.59
C GLN A 410 10.17 -9.78 31.53
N GLU A 411 9.56 -8.74 32.09
CA GLU A 411 8.10 -8.51 32.01
C GLU A 411 7.68 -8.27 30.55
N ALA A 412 8.47 -7.51 29.77
CA ALA A 412 8.21 -7.26 28.37
C ALA A 412 8.23 -8.54 27.53
N LEU A 413 9.27 -9.38 27.73
CA LEU A 413 9.36 -10.69 27.07
C LEU A 413 8.19 -11.60 27.47
N ALA A 414 7.83 -11.62 28.74
CA ALA A 414 6.70 -12.42 29.24
C ALA A 414 5.36 -11.93 28.66
N ALA A 415 5.15 -10.61 28.58
CA ALA A 415 3.97 -10.02 27.97
C ALA A 415 3.87 -10.35 26.48
N PHE A 416 4.97 -10.24 25.75
CA PHE A 416 5.02 -10.58 24.32
C PHE A 416 4.68 -12.05 24.08
N ASN A 417 5.33 -12.96 24.82
CA ASN A 417 5.09 -14.40 24.70
C ASN A 417 3.69 -14.82 25.15
N LYS A 418 3.09 -14.10 26.06
CA LYS A 418 1.69 -14.32 26.45
C LYS A 418 0.73 -13.99 25.31
N GLU A 419 0.97 -12.88 24.61
CA GLU A 419 0.19 -12.50 23.43
C GLU A 419 0.37 -13.47 22.25
N LEU A 420 1.60 -13.95 22.03
CA LEU A 420 1.89 -14.98 21.01
C LEU A 420 1.23 -16.33 21.30
N ALA A 421 1.00 -16.66 22.57
CA ALA A 421 0.30 -17.88 22.99
C ALA A 421 -1.22 -17.72 23.05
N GLY A 422 -1.73 -16.49 22.91
CA GLY A 422 -3.15 -16.18 22.91
C GLY A 422 -3.86 -16.58 21.62
N GLU A 423 -5.18 -16.60 21.66
CA GLU A 423 -5.99 -16.71 20.44
C GLU A 423 -5.89 -15.41 19.64
N GLU A 424 -5.90 -15.51 18.32
CA GLU A 424 -5.90 -14.34 17.45
C GLU A 424 -7.22 -13.56 17.65
N PRO A 425 -7.17 -12.23 17.94
CA PRO A 425 -8.37 -11.44 18.13
C PRO A 425 -9.25 -11.40 16.89
N GLY A 426 -10.57 -11.33 17.08
CA GLY A 426 -11.54 -11.12 16.01
C GLY A 426 -11.87 -12.36 15.18
N THR A 427 -11.55 -13.55 15.68
CA THR A 427 -11.87 -14.83 15.01
C THR A 427 -13.28 -15.37 15.35
N GLU A 428 -13.97 -14.77 16.33
CA GLU A 428 -15.35 -15.12 16.63
C GLU A 428 -16.30 -14.74 15.49
N ILE A 429 -17.27 -15.62 15.18
CA ILE A 429 -18.31 -15.34 14.18
C ILE A 429 -19.26 -14.26 14.72
N VAL A 430 -19.36 -13.16 13.99
CA VAL A 430 -20.16 -11.99 14.37
C VAL A 430 -21.26 -11.65 13.36
N ALA A 431 -21.23 -12.23 12.16
CA ALA A 431 -22.19 -11.96 11.10
C ALA A 431 -22.52 -13.22 10.28
N HIS A 432 -23.72 -13.26 9.72
CA HIS A 432 -24.09 -14.21 8.68
C HIS A 432 -24.66 -13.44 7.49
N ILE A 433 -24.09 -13.64 6.31
CA ILE A 433 -24.52 -12.97 5.07
C ILE A 433 -25.32 -13.98 4.24
N ASP A 434 -26.56 -13.64 3.92
CA ASP A 434 -27.47 -14.56 3.25
C ASP A 434 -27.25 -14.66 1.73
N THR A 435 -26.65 -13.62 1.12
CA THR A 435 -26.62 -13.45 -0.34
C THR A 435 -25.21 -13.17 -0.84
N TYR A 436 -24.81 -13.87 -1.89
CA TYR A 436 -23.58 -13.59 -2.63
C TYR A 436 -23.74 -12.33 -3.50
N TYR A 437 -22.72 -11.46 -3.48
CA TYR A 437 -22.58 -10.33 -4.38
C TYR A 437 -21.20 -10.35 -5.04
N SER A 438 -21.16 -10.32 -6.38
CA SER A 438 -19.91 -10.25 -7.12
C SER A 438 -19.25 -8.89 -7.04
N ASN A 439 -17.94 -8.88 -6.91
CA ASN A 439 -17.09 -7.69 -7.03
C ASN A 439 -16.68 -7.42 -8.49
N ASP A 440 -17.02 -8.30 -9.41
CA ASP A 440 -16.81 -8.09 -10.85
C ASP A 440 -17.67 -6.93 -11.35
N PHE A 441 -17.06 -6.03 -12.12
CA PHE A 441 -17.79 -4.99 -12.82
C PHE A 441 -18.50 -5.57 -14.06
N THR A 442 -19.77 -5.27 -14.20
CA THR A 442 -20.54 -5.56 -15.41
C THR A 442 -21.17 -4.28 -15.98
N PRO A 443 -21.24 -4.12 -17.32
CA PRO A 443 -21.85 -2.93 -17.92
C PRO A 443 -23.33 -2.74 -17.55
N GLU A 444 -24.02 -3.83 -17.24
CA GLU A 444 -25.46 -3.85 -16.93
C GLU A 444 -25.77 -3.48 -15.48
N HIS A 445 -24.87 -3.82 -14.55
CA HIS A 445 -25.14 -3.72 -13.10
C HIS A 445 -24.05 -2.97 -12.32
N GLY A 446 -22.90 -2.69 -12.95
CA GLY A 446 -21.73 -2.20 -12.26
C GLY A 446 -21.15 -3.25 -11.31
N ASN A 447 -20.52 -2.82 -10.23
CA ASN A 447 -19.97 -3.66 -9.17
C ASN A 447 -21.01 -3.87 -8.06
N GLN A 448 -21.58 -5.06 -7.95
CA GLN A 448 -22.68 -5.34 -7.01
C GLN A 448 -22.22 -5.38 -5.55
N ALA A 449 -21.06 -5.94 -5.26
CA ALA A 449 -20.52 -5.95 -3.89
C ALA A 449 -20.29 -4.53 -3.37
N ALA A 450 -19.64 -3.69 -4.18
CA ALA A 450 -19.42 -2.30 -3.82
C ALA A 450 -20.73 -1.49 -3.72
N SER A 451 -21.72 -1.77 -4.58
CA SER A 451 -23.04 -1.15 -4.51
C SER A 451 -23.78 -1.52 -3.23
N ALA A 452 -23.74 -2.78 -2.80
CA ALA A 452 -24.36 -3.21 -1.55
C ALA A 452 -23.73 -2.51 -0.33
N VAL A 453 -22.39 -2.40 -0.31
CA VAL A 453 -21.66 -1.68 0.75
C VAL A 453 -22.04 -0.19 0.74
N ALA A 454 -22.01 0.49 -0.41
CA ALA A 454 -22.35 1.90 -0.52
C ALA A 454 -23.80 2.18 -0.10
N ASN A 455 -24.75 1.31 -0.47
CA ASN A 455 -26.16 1.43 -0.05
C ASN A 455 -26.31 1.25 1.46
N THR A 456 -25.58 0.31 2.05
CA THR A 456 -25.57 0.09 3.50
C THR A 456 -25.01 1.30 4.23
N ILE A 457 -23.88 1.84 3.77
CA ILE A 457 -23.31 3.08 4.31
C ILE A 457 -24.30 4.24 4.22
N ARG A 458 -24.92 4.44 3.06
CA ARG A 458 -25.91 5.50 2.86
C ARG A 458 -27.07 5.39 3.84
N LYS A 459 -27.61 4.18 4.03
CA LYS A 459 -28.70 3.94 4.98
C LYS A 459 -28.32 4.26 6.41
N LEU A 460 -27.13 3.85 6.85
CA LEU A 460 -26.69 4.00 8.22
C LEU A 460 -26.20 5.43 8.53
N SER A 461 -25.53 6.06 7.58
CA SER A 461 -25.05 7.45 7.72
C SER A 461 -26.18 8.48 7.64
N GLY A 462 -27.25 8.16 6.91
CA GLY A 462 -28.36 9.10 6.66
C GLY A 462 -28.06 10.19 5.64
N TYR A 463 -26.92 10.13 4.94
CA TYR A 463 -26.59 11.05 3.85
C TYR A 463 -27.49 10.84 2.64
N ASP A 464 -27.81 11.90 1.93
CA ASP A 464 -28.62 11.81 0.70
C ASP A 464 -27.91 10.97 -0.37
N LEU A 465 -26.60 11.20 -0.52
CA LEU A 465 -25.77 10.60 -1.57
C LEU A 465 -24.44 10.06 -1.01
N VAL A 466 -24.02 8.91 -1.51
CA VAL A 466 -22.71 8.29 -1.22
C VAL A 466 -21.98 8.02 -2.53
N PHE A 467 -20.67 8.30 -2.57
CA PHE A 467 -19.80 8.07 -3.72
C PHE A 467 -18.49 7.42 -3.24
N MET A 468 -18.19 6.23 -3.72
CA MET A 468 -17.11 5.41 -3.17
C MET A 468 -16.25 4.83 -4.28
N GLN A 469 -14.93 4.80 -4.09
CA GLN A 469 -14.05 4.03 -4.96
C GLN A 469 -14.38 2.54 -4.85
N ALA A 470 -14.69 1.88 -5.97
CA ALA A 470 -15.07 0.46 -5.97
C ALA A 470 -13.96 -0.45 -5.39
N CYS A 471 -12.69 -0.09 -5.59
CA CYS A 471 -11.53 -0.84 -5.10
C CYS A 471 -11.43 -0.94 -3.57
N TYR A 472 -12.20 -0.16 -2.79
CA TYR A 472 -12.27 -0.34 -1.34
C TYR A 472 -13.12 -1.55 -0.92
N VAL A 473 -13.89 -2.13 -1.82
CA VAL A 473 -14.46 -3.47 -1.66
C VAL A 473 -13.50 -4.45 -2.33
N ALA A 474 -12.74 -5.15 -1.52
CA ALA A 474 -11.53 -5.85 -1.97
C ALA A 474 -11.79 -7.25 -2.55
N ASN A 475 -13.00 -7.79 -2.42
CA ASN A 475 -13.37 -9.13 -2.89
C ASN A 475 -14.88 -9.28 -3.06
N ASP A 476 -15.28 -10.40 -3.62
CA ASP A 476 -16.67 -10.86 -3.58
C ASP A 476 -17.18 -10.91 -2.14
N ILE A 477 -18.45 -10.66 -1.95
CA ILE A 477 -19.13 -10.90 -0.68
C ILE A 477 -19.82 -12.24 -0.77
N TYR A 478 -19.26 -13.24 -0.09
CA TYR A 478 -19.76 -14.61 -0.12
C TYR A 478 -20.95 -14.77 0.84
N ALA A 479 -21.86 -15.67 0.53
CA ALA A 479 -22.86 -16.10 1.50
C ALA A 479 -22.20 -17.02 2.53
N GLY A 480 -22.47 -16.79 3.82
CA GLY A 480 -21.90 -17.60 4.91
C GLY A 480 -21.64 -16.81 6.18
N ASP A 481 -20.91 -17.45 7.08
CA ASP A 481 -20.52 -16.89 8.37
C ASP A 481 -19.22 -16.07 8.25
N TYR A 482 -19.19 -14.93 8.93
CA TYR A 482 -18.05 -14.02 8.96
C TYR A 482 -17.59 -13.78 10.39
N SER A 483 -16.30 -13.90 10.61
CA SER A 483 -15.67 -13.36 11.81
C SER A 483 -15.51 -11.84 11.72
N GLN A 484 -15.20 -11.19 12.83
CA GLN A 484 -14.89 -9.76 12.82
C GLN A 484 -13.68 -9.46 11.92
N LYS A 485 -12.70 -10.35 11.88
CA LYS A 485 -11.53 -10.26 10.99
C LYS A 485 -11.94 -10.34 9.52
N ASP A 486 -12.86 -11.24 9.17
CA ASP A 486 -13.32 -11.41 7.79
C ASP A 486 -14.12 -10.21 7.28
N LEU A 487 -14.88 -9.54 8.16
CA LEU A 487 -15.59 -8.30 7.80
C LEU A 487 -14.64 -7.20 7.34
N ALA A 488 -13.42 -7.14 7.89
CA ALA A 488 -12.40 -6.19 7.44
C ALA A 488 -11.91 -6.46 6.01
N TYR A 489 -12.13 -7.67 5.49
CA TYR A 489 -11.81 -8.00 4.10
C TYR A 489 -12.89 -7.59 3.09
N ILE A 490 -14.12 -7.33 3.54
CA ILE A 490 -15.19 -6.79 2.68
C ILE A 490 -14.87 -5.34 2.32
N ALA A 491 -14.52 -4.51 3.30
CA ALA A 491 -14.23 -3.10 3.08
C ALA A 491 -12.88 -2.75 3.71
N LYS A 492 -11.90 -2.44 2.87
CA LYS A 492 -10.55 -2.14 3.32
C LYS A 492 -10.51 -0.88 4.18
N ASN A 493 -9.91 -1.01 5.37
CA ASN A 493 -9.86 0.05 6.37
C ASN A 493 -8.73 1.09 6.16
N ASP A 494 -7.65 0.73 5.46
CA ASP A 494 -6.40 1.51 5.46
C ASP A 494 -6.41 2.70 4.52
N GLY A 495 -7.24 2.73 3.49
CA GLY A 495 -7.09 3.66 2.36
C GLY A 495 -8.23 4.63 2.18
N GLY A 496 -9.44 4.29 2.61
CA GLY A 496 -10.62 5.10 2.41
C GLY A 496 -10.87 6.05 3.58
N TRP A 497 -10.77 7.34 3.34
CA TRP A 497 -11.19 8.36 4.29
C TRP A 497 -12.58 8.86 3.95
N PRO A 498 -13.49 9.02 4.93
CA PRO A 498 -14.76 9.66 4.71
C PRO A 498 -14.56 11.16 4.48
N GLY A 499 -15.17 11.69 3.44
CA GLY A 499 -15.31 13.12 3.23
C GLY A 499 -16.78 13.49 3.36
N LEU A 500 -17.13 14.23 4.41
CA LEU A 500 -18.49 14.64 4.74
C LEU A 500 -18.72 16.07 4.26
N MET A 501 -19.70 16.29 3.39
CA MET A 501 -19.89 17.59 2.72
C MET A 501 -21.35 17.89 2.45
N GLU A 502 -21.64 19.17 2.25
CA GLU A 502 -22.84 19.67 1.58
C GLU A 502 -22.45 20.13 0.18
N LEU A 503 -22.95 19.49 -0.86
CA LEU A 503 -22.61 19.79 -2.25
C LEU A 503 -23.85 20.22 -3.04
N THR A 504 -23.70 21.23 -3.89
CA THR A 504 -24.71 21.53 -4.92
C THR A 504 -24.65 20.48 -6.02
N GLY A 505 -25.75 20.29 -6.74
CA GLY A 505 -25.76 19.38 -7.90
C GLY A 505 -24.67 19.72 -8.92
N ASP A 506 -24.38 21.00 -9.18
CA ASP A 506 -23.29 21.41 -10.06
C ASP A 506 -21.91 20.95 -9.56
N GLN A 507 -21.66 21.01 -8.26
CA GLN A 507 -20.43 20.50 -7.66
C GLN A 507 -20.33 18.97 -7.79
N ILE A 508 -21.44 18.24 -7.63
CA ILE A 508 -21.50 16.80 -7.82
C ILE A 508 -21.19 16.42 -9.28
N TYR A 509 -21.73 17.14 -10.26
CA TYR A 509 -21.35 16.97 -11.67
C TYR A 509 -19.86 17.18 -11.89
N THR A 510 -19.27 18.23 -11.32
CA THR A 510 -17.82 18.53 -11.41
C THR A 510 -16.99 17.42 -10.77
N LEU A 511 -17.41 16.90 -9.61
CA LEU A 511 -16.76 15.79 -8.93
C LEU A 511 -16.73 14.54 -9.83
N VAL A 512 -17.89 14.11 -10.31
CA VAL A 512 -18.01 12.91 -11.15
C VAL A 512 -17.24 13.06 -12.47
N GLU A 513 -17.38 14.17 -13.17
CA GLU A 513 -16.62 14.45 -14.40
C GLU A 513 -15.11 14.42 -14.17
N THR A 514 -14.65 14.94 -13.02
CA THR A 514 -13.23 14.93 -12.67
C THR A 514 -12.74 13.51 -12.40
N THR A 515 -13.48 12.70 -11.64
CA THR A 515 -13.11 11.31 -11.36
C THR A 515 -13.07 10.44 -12.63
N LEU A 516 -14.00 10.67 -13.57
CA LEU A 516 -14.04 9.96 -14.85
C LEU A 516 -12.83 10.28 -15.76
N SER A 517 -12.17 11.42 -15.55
CA SER A 517 -11.00 11.88 -16.32
C SER A 517 -9.65 11.48 -15.70
N MET A 518 -9.64 10.84 -14.54
CA MET A 518 -8.44 10.48 -13.79
C MET A 518 -8.07 9.02 -13.96
N THR A 519 -6.84 8.66 -13.60
CA THR A 519 -6.29 7.30 -13.64
C THR A 519 -6.15 6.69 -12.25
N GLY A 520 -5.91 5.38 -12.21
CA GLY A 520 -5.69 4.65 -10.97
C GLY A 520 -6.92 4.62 -10.08
N ASN A 521 -6.72 4.57 -8.78
CA ASN A 521 -7.81 4.62 -7.81
C ASN A 521 -8.49 6.01 -7.71
N ARG A 522 -7.95 7.02 -8.39
CA ARG A 522 -8.51 8.38 -8.48
C ARG A 522 -9.53 8.53 -9.58
N GLY A 523 -9.59 7.59 -10.54
CA GLY A 523 -10.49 7.70 -11.67
C GLY A 523 -10.62 6.41 -12.47
N ALA A 524 -11.19 6.52 -13.65
CA ALA A 524 -11.66 5.40 -14.45
C ALA A 524 -11.12 5.37 -15.89
N VAL A 525 -10.02 6.06 -16.17
CA VAL A 525 -9.50 6.18 -17.56
C VAL A 525 -8.99 4.85 -18.09
N CYS A 526 -8.43 4.00 -17.23
CA CYS A 526 -7.77 2.76 -17.64
C CYS A 526 -8.78 1.68 -18.04
N ASN A 527 -9.70 1.35 -17.15
CA ASN A 527 -10.73 0.33 -17.41
C ASN A 527 -11.97 0.50 -16.51
N ASP A 528 -12.99 -0.32 -16.77
CA ASP A 528 -14.29 -0.24 -16.12
C ASP A 528 -14.24 -0.61 -14.62
N SER A 529 -13.27 -1.44 -14.18
CA SER A 529 -13.15 -1.87 -12.77
C SER A 529 -12.74 -0.73 -11.83
N THR A 530 -12.22 0.39 -12.36
CA THR A 530 -11.84 1.56 -11.57
C THR A 530 -12.96 2.59 -11.41
N LEU A 531 -14.14 2.34 -11.99
CA LEU A 531 -15.31 3.23 -11.87
C LEU A 531 -15.80 3.33 -10.43
N TYR A 532 -16.11 4.54 -10.03
CA TYR A 532 -16.71 4.79 -8.71
C TYR A 532 -18.13 4.24 -8.63
N VAL A 533 -18.53 3.85 -7.44
CA VAL A 533 -19.87 3.42 -7.09
C VAL A 533 -20.63 4.58 -6.48
N SER A 534 -21.84 4.81 -6.95
CA SER A 534 -22.74 5.79 -6.36
C SER A 534 -23.91 5.11 -5.66
N SER A 535 -24.37 5.68 -4.55
CA SER A 535 -25.62 5.33 -3.88
C SER A 535 -26.48 6.57 -3.68
N GLY A 536 -27.74 6.48 -4.08
CA GLY A 536 -28.69 7.57 -4.07
C GLY A 536 -28.80 8.32 -5.40
N PHE A 537 -27.88 8.11 -6.35
CA PHE A 537 -27.95 8.62 -7.72
C PHE A 537 -27.35 7.62 -8.72
N GLU A 538 -27.66 7.80 -9.99
CA GLU A 538 -27.21 6.98 -11.10
C GLU A 538 -26.36 7.82 -12.05
N MET A 539 -25.33 7.23 -12.65
CA MET A 539 -24.44 7.86 -13.63
C MET A 539 -24.72 7.30 -15.03
N ASP A 540 -25.16 8.12 -15.97
CA ASP A 540 -25.22 7.79 -17.40
C ASP A 540 -23.92 8.26 -18.04
N ILE A 541 -23.09 7.32 -18.48
CA ILE A 541 -21.75 7.59 -19.05
C ILE A 541 -21.57 6.90 -20.40
N THR A 542 -20.74 7.49 -21.25
CA THR A 542 -20.34 6.90 -22.53
C THR A 542 -18.86 6.56 -22.48
N LYS A 543 -18.50 5.32 -22.83
CA LYS A 543 -17.11 4.88 -23.01
C LYS A 543 -16.58 5.42 -24.34
N THR A 544 -15.37 5.99 -24.31
CA THR A 544 -14.68 6.54 -25.46
C THR A 544 -13.27 5.94 -25.57
N ASP A 545 -12.57 6.16 -26.66
CA ASP A 545 -11.18 5.70 -26.84
C ASP A 545 -10.20 6.30 -25.80
N SER A 546 -10.56 7.41 -25.15
CA SER A 546 -9.72 8.13 -24.18
C SER A 546 -10.27 8.13 -22.75
N GLY A 547 -11.26 7.30 -22.43
CA GLY A 547 -11.89 7.23 -21.11
C GLY A 547 -13.41 7.32 -21.17
N TYR A 548 -14.02 8.13 -20.31
CA TYR A 548 -15.46 8.19 -20.17
C TYR A 548 -15.96 9.63 -20.23
N THR A 549 -17.17 9.81 -20.78
CA THR A 549 -17.88 11.09 -20.80
C THR A 549 -19.17 10.96 -19.99
N LEU A 550 -19.40 11.85 -19.05
CA LEU A 550 -20.66 11.95 -18.31
C LEU A 550 -21.77 12.53 -19.20
N ASN A 551 -22.88 11.81 -19.34
CA ASN A 551 -24.06 12.28 -20.06
C ASN A 551 -25.05 12.94 -19.10
N ALA A 552 -25.36 12.27 -17.98
CA ALA A 552 -26.29 12.76 -16.98
C ALA A 552 -26.06 12.10 -15.60
N LEU A 553 -26.47 12.81 -14.55
CA LEU A 553 -26.71 12.23 -13.23
C LEU A 553 -28.20 12.21 -12.97
N THR A 554 -28.74 11.08 -12.49
CA THR A 554 -30.16 10.96 -12.19
C THR A 554 -30.39 10.50 -10.76
N MET A 555 -31.49 10.98 -10.15
CA MET A 555 -31.93 10.60 -8.83
C MET A 555 -33.44 10.27 -8.90
N GLY A 556 -33.77 8.99 -8.61
CA GLY A 556 -35.15 8.51 -8.71
C GLY A 556 -35.74 8.67 -10.12
N GLY A 557 -34.96 8.47 -11.16
CA GLY A 557 -35.35 8.57 -12.57
C GLY A 557 -35.54 10.00 -13.11
N LYS A 558 -35.06 11.01 -12.37
CA LYS A 558 -35.05 12.41 -12.80
C LYS A 558 -33.63 12.94 -12.78
N GLU A 559 -33.33 13.87 -13.68
CA GLU A 559 -32.05 14.55 -13.67
C GLU A 559 -31.78 15.20 -12.31
N LEU A 560 -30.57 15.06 -11.79
CA LEU A 560 -30.14 15.66 -10.52
C LEU A 560 -30.24 17.18 -10.63
N ASP A 561 -30.97 17.80 -9.69
CA ASP A 561 -31.12 19.27 -9.67
C ASP A 561 -29.78 19.93 -9.36
N ARG A 562 -29.22 20.61 -10.35
CA ARG A 562 -27.91 21.25 -10.27
C ARG A 562 -27.84 22.35 -9.20
N SER A 563 -28.97 22.96 -8.88
CA SER A 563 -29.08 24.08 -7.91
C SER A 563 -29.40 23.62 -6.49
N ALA A 564 -29.91 22.41 -6.32
CA ALA A 564 -30.21 21.86 -5.00
C ALA A 564 -28.92 21.46 -4.25
N THR A 565 -28.97 21.51 -2.93
CA THR A 565 -27.90 21.08 -2.05
C THR A 565 -28.22 19.70 -1.49
N TYR A 566 -27.24 18.83 -1.45
CA TYR A 566 -27.33 17.46 -0.97
C TYR A 566 -26.27 17.19 0.09
N SER A 567 -26.63 16.48 1.15
CA SER A 567 -25.65 15.90 2.05
C SER A 567 -24.93 14.76 1.33
N PHE A 568 -23.61 14.86 1.26
CA PHE A 568 -22.76 14.02 0.42
C PHE A 568 -21.64 13.37 1.21
N LEU A 569 -21.47 12.08 1.06
CA LEU A 569 -20.40 11.31 1.66
C LEU A 569 -19.54 10.67 0.55
N ILE A 570 -18.26 11.02 0.52
CA ILE A 570 -17.28 10.38 -0.37
C ILE A 570 -16.35 9.46 0.43
N TYR A 571 -16.02 8.31 -0.14
CA TYR A 571 -14.89 7.49 0.29
C TYR A 571 -13.82 7.50 -0.79
N GLY A 572 -12.64 8.02 -0.44
CA GLY A 572 -11.51 8.13 -1.34
C GLY A 572 -10.22 8.42 -0.58
N GLU A 573 -9.14 8.64 -1.30
CA GLU A 573 -7.86 9.04 -0.73
C GLU A 573 -7.92 10.52 -0.32
N ARG A 574 -7.63 10.80 0.94
CA ARG A 574 -7.79 12.14 1.54
C ARG A 574 -7.03 13.23 0.76
N ASP A 575 -5.76 13.00 0.47
CA ASP A 575 -4.91 14.02 -0.16
C ASP A 575 -5.39 14.34 -1.58
N TRP A 576 -5.92 13.34 -2.29
CA TRP A 576 -6.46 13.50 -3.61
C TRP A 576 -7.70 14.41 -3.64
N TYR A 577 -8.75 14.10 -2.89
CA TYR A 577 -9.95 14.94 -2.95
C TYR A 577 -9.80 16.28 -2.25
N MET A 578 -8.83 16.43 -1.33
CA MET A 578 -8.51 17.74 -0.75
C MET A 578 -7.75 18.63 -1.72
N SER A 579 -6.85 18.09 -2.55
CA SER A 579 -5.97 18.89 -3.40
C SER A 579 -6.54 19.17 -4.81
N GLU A 580 -7.00 18.15 -5.51
CA GLU A 580 -7.32 18.28 -6.94
C GLU A 580 -8.80 18.48 -7.20
N VAL A 581 -9.67 17.76 -6.52
CA VAL A 581 -11.13 17.80 -6.78
C VAL A 581 -11.77 18.94 -6.03
N MET A 582 -11.40 19.12 -4.75
CA MET A 582 -11.99 20.16 -3.91
C MET A 582 -11.65 21.57 -4.40
N GLU A 583 -10.40 21.78 -4.89
CA GLU A 583 -10.02 23.06 -5.49
C GLU A 583 -10.91 23.41 -6.70
N LYS A 584 -11.18 22.43 -7.58
CA LYS A 584 -12.06 22.63 -8.74
C LYS A 584 -13.50 22.96 -8.34
N MET A 585 -13.96 22.48 -7.20
CA MET A 585 -15.30 22.77 -6.66
C MET A 585 -15.34 24.01 -5.77
N GLY A 586 -14.20 24.65 -5.50
CA GLY A 586 -14.09 25.80 -4.61
C GLY A 586 -14.27 25.45 -3.13
N ILE A 587 -13.97 24.20 -2.72
CA ILE A 587 -14.08 23.70 -1.35
C ILE A 587 -12.68 23.68 -0.73
N SER A 588 -12.51 24.36 0.41
CA SER A 588 -11.23 24.47 1.10
C SER A 588 -11.08 23.52 2.29
N GLU A 589 -12.20 23.03 2.82
CA GLU A 589 -12.20 22.15 4.00
C GLU A 589 -13.23 21.03 3.81
N VAL A 590 -12.86 19.82 4.23
CA VAL A 590 -13.72 18.64 4.23
C VAL A 590 -13.67 18.00 5.63
N ASP A 591 -14.84 17.71 6.19
CA ASP A 591 -14.91 16.95 7.44
C ASP A 591 -14.56 15.48 7.18
N THR A 592 -13.51 15.00 7.82
CA THR A 592 -13.02 13.62 7.70
C THR A 592 -13.19 12.81 8.99
N THR A 593 -14.00 13.29 9.94
CA THR A 593 -14.17 12.66 11.26
C THR A 593 -15.18 11.51 11.27
N GLY A 594 -15.86 11.24 10.16
CA GLY A 594 -16.83 10.14 10.03
C GLY A 594 -16.21 8.75 10.17
N PRO A 595 -17.04 7.71 10.41
CA PRO A 595 -16.57 6.33 10.40
C PRO A 595 -16.02 5.93 9.03
N LYS A 596 -14.98 5.10 9.01
CA LYS A 596 -14.55 4.40 7.81
C LYS A 596 -15.61 3.37 7.37
N ALA A 597 -15.51 2.85 6.15
CA ALA A 597 -16.48 1.90 5.60
C ALA A 597 -16.64 0.64 6.48
N GLU A 598 -15.54 0.09 7.00
CA GLU A 598 -15.56 -1.03 7.95
C GLU A 598 -16.36 -0.72 9.22
N GLY A 599 -16.27 0.51 9.73
CA GLY A 599 -17.05 0.94 10.90
C GLY A 599 -18.56 0.85 10.67
N TYR A 600 -19.03 1.19 9.47
CA TYR A 600 -20.46 1.01 9.11
C TYR A 600 -20.84 -0.46 8.95
N LEU A 601 -19.94 -1.31 8.43
CA LEU A 601 -20.19 -2.76 8.37
C LEU A 601 -20.26 -3.36 9.79
N THR A 602 -19.34 -2.98 10.68
CA THR A 602 -19.39 -3.37 12.09
C THR A 602 -20.71 -2.93 12.73
N GLN A 603 -21.13 -1.70 12.52
CA GLN A 603 -22.40 -1.19 13.02
C GLN A 603 -23.58 -2.01 12.47
N CYS A 604 -23.57 -2.32 11.17
CA CYS A 604 -24.63 -3.09 10.54
C CYS A 604 -24.77 -4.49 11.13
N PHE A 605 -23.68 -5.24 11.18
CA PHE A 605 -23.71 -6.64 11.52
C PHE A 605 -23.64 -6.88 13.04
N VAL A 606 -22.70 -6.23 13.71
CA VAL A 606 -22.40 -6.52 15.12
C VAL A 606 -23.37 -5.80 16.06
N GLU A 607 -23.64 -4.52 15.83
CA GLU A 607 -24.45 -3.72 16.73
C GLU A 607 -25.95 -3.85 16.45
N GLN A 608 -26.35 -3.94 15.19
CA GLN A 608 -27.75 -3.98 14.77
C GLN A 608 -28.23 -5.37 14.40
N GLY A 609 -27.34 -6.37 14.20
CA GLY A 609 -27.69 -7.71 13.73
C GLY A 609 -28.39 -7.68 12.36
N GLY A 610 -28.00 -6.74 11.51
CA GLY A 610 -28.61 -6.50 10.21
C GLY A 610 -27.97 -7.28 9.07
N GLN A 611 -28.44 -6.98 7.86
CA GLN A 611 -27.90 -7.50 6.59
C GLN A 611 -27.48 -6.31 5.72
N LEU A 612 -26.61 -6.56 4.73
CA LEU A 612 -26.31 -5.56 3.72
C LEU A 612 -27.57 -5.14 2.96
N GLU A 613 -27.63 -3.89 2.57
CA GLU A 613 -28.66 -3.44 1.64
C GLU A 613 -28.43 -4.07 0.27
N ALA A 614 -29.53 -4.35 -0.44
CA ALA A 614 -29.44 -4.89 -1.80
C ALA A 614 -28.67 -3.93 -2.72
N PRO A 615 -27.83 -4.44 -3.64
CA PRO A 615 -27.20 -3.61 -4.65
C PRO A 615 -28.25 -2.97 -5.56
N THR A 616 -27.88 -1.82 -6.13
CA THR A 616 -28.70 -1.12 -7.13
C THR A 616 -27.84 -0.88 -8.38
N ASP A 617 -28.49 -0.84 -9.54
CA ASP A 617 -27.84 -0.41 -10.76
C ASP A 617 -27.57 1.10 -10.63
N TYR A 618 -26.29 1.46 -10.51
CA TYR A 618 -25.86 2.83 -10.28
C TYR A 618 -25.22 3.48 -11.52
N ILE A 619 -25.10 2.71 -12.60
CA ILE A 619 -24.41 3.11 -13.82
C ILE A 619 -25.22 2.68 -15.04
N ILE A 620 -25.24 3.55 -16.05
CA ILE A 620 -25.70 3.24 -17.39
C ILE A 620 -24.49 3.48 -18.29
N LEU A 621 -23.84 2.40 -18.76
CA LEU A 621 -22.66 2.47 -19.62
C LEU A 621 -23.10 2.35 -21.10
N ARG A 622 -22.72 3.35 -21.92
CA ARG A 622 -23.03 3.43 -23.35
C ARG A 622 -21.78 3.33 -24.23
#